data_aa758aa34d0def134e7660993c124cc2
#
_entry.id   aa758aa34d0def134e7660993c124cc2
#
_cell.length_a   1.000
_cell.length_b   1.000
_cell.length_c   1.000
_cell.angle_alpha   90.00
_cell.angle_beta   90.00
_cell.angle_gamma   90.00
#
_symmetry.space_group_name_H-M   'P 1'
#
loop_
_entity.id
_entity.type
_entity.pdbx_description
1 polymer ?
#
loop_
_entity_poly.entity_id
_entity_poly.type
_entity_poly.pdbx_seq_one_letter_code
_entity_poly.pdbx_strand_id
1 'polypeptide(L)'
;QASATFTPSTASTELDTRDQQAVEALRRIDQRVHQHEQAHISVGGDLILSGPNYAYETGPDGKRYAVAGEVTIDTSPARTPEDTVPKAQHIRATALAPSDPSPQDHSVAAIASGMEAKAQQQIAMQALEARAAARSEANLYQKVAQYDGGSDLPAASVNDFA
;
A
#
# COMPACT_ATOMS: atom_id res chain seq x y z
N GLN A 1 46.36 -11.16 63.95
CA GLN A 1 45.98 -11.16 62.54
C GLN A 1 44.48 -11.39 62.45
N ALA A 2 43.72 -10.31 62.17
CA ALA A 2 42.29 -10.39 61.92
C ALA A 2 42.06 -10.53 60.41
N SER A 3 41.56 -11.70 60.00
CA SER A 3 41.12 -11.98 58.64
C SER A 3 39.77 -11.28 58.44
N ALA A 4 39.74 -10.23 57.65
CA ALA A 4 38.48 -9.62 57.21
C ALA A 4 37.89 -10.53 56.09
N THR A 5 36.81 -11.21 56.40
CA THR A 5 35.97 -11.91 55.43
C THR A 5 35.21 -10.90 54.62
N PHE A 6 35.64 -10.72 53.37
CA PHE A 6 34.91 -9.96 52.37
C PHE A 6 33.70 -10.81 51.94
N THR A 7 32.51 -10.49 52.42
CA THR A 7 31.25 -10.99 51.88
C THR A 7 30.89 -10.18 50.65
N PRO A 8 30.83 -10.79 49.45
CA PRO A 8 30.28 -10.07 48.30
C PRO A 8 28.77 -9.83 48.57
N SER A 9 28.40 -8.59 48.83
CA SER A 9 27.00 -8.16 48.82
C SER A 9 26.47 -8.33 47.40
N THR A 10 25.71 -9.40 47.19
CA THR A 10 24.84 -9.50 46.04
C THR A 10 23.76 -8.44 46.27
N ALA A 11 24.03 -7.22 45.83
CA ALA A 11 23.02 -6.20 45.67
C ALA A 11 22.06 -6.66 44.54
N SER A 12 21.12 -7.53 44.89
CA SER A 12 19.86 -7.59 44.19
C SER A 12 19.25 -6.21 44.32
N THR A 13 19.39 -5.38 43.28
CA THR A 13 18.72 -4.09 43.24
C THR A 13 17.23 -4.39 43.18
N GLU A 14 16.61 -4.53 44.35
CA GLU A 14 15.15 -4.54 44.40
C GLU A 14 14.67 -3.20 43.91
N LEU A 15 13.97 -3.24 42.73
CA LEU A 15 13.35 -2.07 42.16
C LEU A 15 12.41 -1.46 43.21
N ASP A 16 12.52 -0.19 43.45
CA ASP A 16 11.56 0.51 44.31
C ASP A 16 10.15 0.56 43.64
N THR A 17 9.15 0.99 44.35
CA THR A 17 7.77 1.03 43.85
C THR A 17 7.62 1.90 42.60
N ARG A 18 8.46 2.95 42.45
CA ARG A 18 8.47 3.82 41.27
C ARG A 18 9.04 3.13 40.09
N ASP A 19 10.15 2.42 40.27
CA ASP A 19 10.81 1.65 39.22
C ASP A 19 9.90 0.52 38.72
N GLN A 20 9.22 -0.16 39.62
CA GLN A 20 8.21 -1.17 39.27
C GLN A 20 7.09 -0.58 38.42
N GLN A 21 6.56 0.59 38.79
CA GLN A 21 5.53 1.26 38.01
C GLN A 21 6.04 1.71 36.63
N ALA A 22 7.30 2.19 36.54
CA ALA A 22 7.91 2.56 35.29
C ALA A 22 8.08 1.34 34.37
N VAL A 23 8.56 0.20 34.90
CA VAL A 23 8.68 -1.04 34.15
C VAL A 23 7.32 -1.52 33.64
N GLU A 24 6.27 -1.46 34.46
CA GLU A 24 4.92 -1.84 34.00
C GLU A 24 4.37 -0.91 32.91
N ALA A 25 4.66 0.38 33.00
CA ALA A 25 4.27 1.34 31.97
C ALA A 25 4.99 1.02 30.64
N LEU A 26 6.31 0.78 30.68
CA LEU A 26 7.10 0.40 29.50
C LEU A 26 6.64 -0.92 28.90
N ARG A 27 6.31 -1.93 29.71
CA ARG A 27 5.75 -3.19 29.20
C ARG A 27 4.43 -3.00 28.45
N ARG A 28 3.54 -2.13 28.97
CA ARG A 28 2.29 -1.82 28.30
C ARG A 28 2.49 -1.07 26.97
N ILE A 29 3.48 -0.18 26.91
CA ILE A 29 3.86 0.51 25.68
C ILE A 29 4.41 -0.50 24.68
N ASP A 30 5.37 -1.32 25.08
CA ASP A 30 6.01 -2.35 24.27
C ASP A 30 4.98 -3.29 23.63
N GLN A 31 4.03 -3.80 24.42
CA GLN A 31 2.94 -4.64 23.90
C GLN A 31 2.08 -3.90 22.85
N ARG A 32 1.71 -2.65 23.11
CA ARG A 32 0.90 -1.88 22.16
C ARG A 32 1.66 -1.62 20.86
N VAL A 33 2.94 -1.27 20.94
CA VAL A 33 3.78 -1.06 19.77
C VAL A 33 3.86 -2.34 18.94
N HIS A 34 4.15 -3.48 19.54
CA HIS A 34 4.20 -4.76 18.84
C HIS A 34 2.86 -5.14 18.21
N GLN A 35 1.74 -4.93 18.92
CA GLN A 35 0.40 -5.18 18.39
C GLN A 35 0.06 -4.26 17.20
N HIS A 36 0.50 -3.00 17.26
CA HIS A 36 0.32 -2.03 16.18
C HIS A 36 1.03 -2.48 14.91
N GLU A 37 2.34 -2.77 14.98
CA GLU A 37 3.10 -3.24 13.83
C GLU A 37 2.60 -4.57 13.29
N GLN A 38 2.19 -5.48 14.19
CA GLN A 38 1.63 -6.76 13.79
C GLN A 38 0.30 -6.60 13.03
N ALA A 39 -0.51 -5.60 13.34
CA ALA A 39 -1.74 -5.33 12.62
C ALA A 39 -1.46 -4.93 11.16
N HIS A 40 -0.49 -4.02 10.93
CA HIS A 40 -0.05 -3.67 9.58
C HIS A 40 0.44 -4.90 8.80
N ILE A 41 1.31 -5.71 9.40
CA ILE A 41 1.88 -6.91 8.77
C ILE A 41 0.79 -7.93 8.41
N SER A 42 -0.17 -8.13 9.30
CA SER A 42 -1.25 -9.13 9.11
C SER A 42 -2.14 -8.80 7.92
N VAL A 43 -2.36 -7.52 7.64
CA VAL A 43 -3.18 -7.05 6.52
C VAL A 43 -2.33 -6.80 5.28
N GLY A 44 -1.11 -6.29 5.45
CA GLY A 44 -0.27 -5.81 4.36
C GLY A 44 0.30 -6.92 3.46
N GLY A 45 0.64 -8.08 4.02
CA GLY A 45 1.20 -9.18 3.24
C GLY A 45 2.36 -8.74 2.35
N ASP A 46 2.22 -8.94 1.06
CA ASP A 46 3.23 -8.60 0.05
C ASP A 46 3.50 -7.09 -0.11
N LEU A 47 2.66 -6.24 0.47
CA LEU A 47 2.89 -4.79 0.47
C LEU A 47 3.94 -4.36 1.50
N ILE A 48 4.31 -5.21 2.45
CA ILE A 48 5.30 -4.90 3.47
C ILE A 48 6.70 -5.08 2.88
N LEU A 49 7.40 -3.96 2.67
CA LEU A 49 8.75 -3.97 2.08
C LEU A 49 9.84 -4.36 3.08
N SER A 50 9.63 -4.08 4.36
CA SER A 50 10.55 -4.47 5.43
C SER A 50 9.78 -4.85 6.67
N GLY A 51 10.35 -5.76 7.48
CA GLY A 51 9.81 -6.04 8.81
C GLY A 51 9.79 -4.81 9.71
N PRO A 52 9.12 -4.88 10.87
CA PRO A 52 8.98 -3.75 11.76
C PRO A 52 10.32 -3.26 12.26
N ASN A 53 10.50 -1.95 12.26
CA ASN A 53 11.63 -1.26 12.86
C ASN A 53 11.19 -0.65 14.18
N TYR A 54 11.87 -0.99 15.29
CA TYR A 54 11.50 -0.55 16.63
C TYR A 54 12.52 0.42 17.22
N ALA A 55 12.02 1.48 17.85
CA ALA A 55 12.80 2.29 18.77
C ALA A 55 12.62 1.75 20.19
N TYR A 56 13.73 1.66 20.94
CA TYR A 56 13.75 1.07 22.27
C TYR A 56 14.17 2.07 23.34
N GLU A 57 13.57 1.92 24.52
CA GLU A 57 14.00 2.56 25.76
C GLU A 57 14.42 1.50 26.77
N THR A 58 15.43 1.80 27.58
CA THR A 58 15.90 0.90 28.65
C THR A 58 15.21 1.24 29.95
N GLY A 59 14.50 0.29 30.52
CA GLY A 59 13.83 0.44 31.80
C GLY A 59 14.77 0.38 33.01
N PRO A 60 14.27 0.73 34.22
CA PRO A 60 15.03 0.64 35.46
C PRO A 60 15.51 -0.79 35.78
N ASP A 61 14.86 -1.81 35.24
CA ASP A 61 15.23 -3.23 35.34
C ASP A 61 16.34 -3.62 34.37
N GLY A 62 16.90 -2.68 33.59
CA GLY A 62 17.94 -2.91 32.59
C GLY A 62 17.47 -3.60 31.32
N LYS A 63 16.17 -3.83 31.14
CA LYS A 63 15.61 -4.41 29.92
C LYS A 63 15.21 -3.34 28.91
N ARG A 64 15.21 -3.73 27.65
CA ARG A 64 14.79 -2.85 26.54
C ARG A 64 13.31 -3.09 26.22
N TYR A 65 12.57 -2.01 26.02
CA TYR A 65 11.16 -1.98 25.68
C TYR A 65 10.97 -1.19 24.39
N ALA A 66 10.22 -1.70 23.44
CA ALA A 66 9.84 -0.96 22.24
C ALA A 66 8.88 0.16 22.64
N VAL A 67 9.25 1.41 22.34
CA VAL A 67 8.45 2.60 22.65
C VAL A 67 7.85 3.25 21.40
N ALA A 68 8.37 2.91 20.23
CA ALA A 68 7.82 3.24 18.92
C ALA A 68 8.18 2.13 17.93
N GLY A 69 7.40 2.02 16.85
CA GLY A 69 7.65 1.10 15.76
C GLY A 69 7.11 1.70 14.47
N GLU A 70 7.57 1.16 13.35
CA GLU A 70 7.06 1.47 12.02
C GLU A 70 7.29 0.30 11.07
N VAL A 71 6.40 0.12 10.11
CA VAL A 71 6.57 -0.76 8.96
C VAL A 71 6.61 0.05 7.68
N THR A 72 7.38 -0.40 6.70
CA THR A 72 7.44 0.23 5.39
C THR A 72 6.45 -0.45 4.45
N ILE A 73 5.46 0.31 3.97
CA ILE A 73 4.42 -0.16 3.04
C ILE A 73 4.78 0.32 1.63
N ASP A 74 4.68 -0.56 0.64
CA ASP A 74 4.81 -0.21 -0.78
C ASP A 74 3.64 0.64 -1.23
N THR A 75 3.88 1.93 -1.48
CA THR A 75 2.91 2.90 -1.97
C THR A 75 3.05 3.18 -3.47
N SER A 76 3.78 2.35 -4.22
CA SER A 76 3.89 2.49 -5.67
C SER A 76 2.62 2.02 -6.38
N PRO A 77 2.24 2.64 -7.52
CA PRO A 77 1.14 2.14 -8.34
C PRO A 77 1.50 0.79 -8.99
N ALA A 78 0.50 0.03 -9.40
CA ALA A 78 0.69 -1.15 -10.23
C ALA A 78 1.01 -0.75 -11.70
N ARG A 79 1.22 -1.74 -12.55
CA ARG A 79 1.57 -1.52 -13.96
C ARG A 79 0.42 -0.93 -14.78
N THR A 80 -0.81 -1.30 -14.45
CA THR A 80 -2.02 -0.81 -15.11
C THR A 80 -2.88 -0.02 -14.15
N PRO A 81 -3.71 0.90 -14.62
CA PRO A 81 -4.68 1.57 -13.76
C PRO A 81 -5.67 0.60 -13.12
N GLU A 82 -6.09 -0.45 -13.84
CA GLU A 82 -7.01 -1.48 -13.38
C GLU A 82 -6.44 -2.26 -12.20
N ASP A 83 -5.15 -2.62 -12.23
CA ASP A 83 -4.45 -3.29 -11.13
C ASP A 83 -4.12 -2.31 -9.99
N THR A 84 -3.99 -1.02 -10.32
CA THR A 84 -3.69 0.02 -9.31
C THR A 84 -4.85 0.25 -8.36
N VAL A 85 -6.10 0.18 -8.82
CA VAL A 85 -7.29 0.35 -7.96
C VAL A 85 -7.30 -0.64 -6.79
N PRO A 86 -7.29 -1.97 -7.01
CA PRO A 86 -7.28 -2.91 -5.88
C PRO A 86 -6.01 -2.81 -5.02
N LYS A 87 -4.85 -2.52 -5.61
CA LYS A 87 -3.61 -2.31 -4.85
C LYS A 87 -3.74 -1.10 -3.92
N ALA A 88 -4.26 0.01 -4.40
CA ALA A 88 -4.47 1.22 -3.59
C ALA A 88 -5.46 0.97 -2.44
N GLN A 89 -6.53 0.22 -2.68
CA GLN A 89 -7.47 -0.19 -1.64
C GLN A 89 -6.79 -1.06 -0.58
N HIS A 90 -5.93 -1.98 -0.98
CA HIS A 90 -5.16 -2.83 -0.08
C HIS A 90 -4.15 -2.01 0.74
N ILE A 91 -3.41 -1.07 0.12
CA ILE A 91 -2.52 -0.14 0.83
C ILE A 91 -3.28 0.64 1.91
N ARG A 92 -4.45 1.19 1.57
CA ARG A 92 -5.31 1.91 2.52
C ARG A 92 -5.78 1.02 3.67
N ALA A 93 -6.22 -0.19 3.38
CA ALA A 93 -6.62 -1.17 4.41
C ALA A 93 -5.45 -1.53 5.33
N THR A 94 -4.25 -1.71 4.77
CA THR A 94 -3.02 -1.99 5.52
C THR A 94 -2.66 -0.83 6.45
N ALA A 95 -2.66 0.40 5.94
CA ALA A 95 -2.33 1.59 6.73
C ALA A 95 -3.32 1.83 7.87
N LEU A 96 -4.59 1.49 7.70
CA LEU A 96 -5.65 1.67 8.70
C LEU A 96 -5.94 0.37 9.50
N ALA A 97 -5.06 -0.62 9.45
CA ALA A 97 -5.27 -1.91 10.12
C ALA A 97 -5.21 -1.83 11.66
N PRO A 98 -4.31 -1.03 12.29
CA PRO A 98 -4.33 -0.87 13.73
C PRO A 98 -5.60 -0.18 14.21
N SER A 99 -5.99 -0.46 15.46
CA SER A 99 -7.16 0.20 16.08
C SER A 99 -6.97 1.69 16.35
N ASP A 100 -5.73 2.16 16.40
CA ASP A 100 -5.33 3.55 16.60
C ASP A 100 -4.21 3.91 15.61
N PRO A 101 -4.55 4.15 14.33
CA PRO A 101 -3.55 4.45 13.30
C PRO A 101 -2.80 5.75 13.60
N SER A 102 -1.50 5.75 13.37
CA SER A 102 -0.64 6.91 13.55
C SER A 102 -0.92 8.02 12.51
N PRO A 103 -0.45 9.26 12.73
CA PRO A 103 -0.51 10.31 11.72
C PRO A 103 0.17 9.92 10.41
N GLN A 104 1.23 9.11 10.46
CA GLN A 104 1.91 8.58 9.29
C GLN A 104 1.03 7.57 8.53
N ASP A 105 0.33 6.68 9.24
CA ASP A 105 -0.59 5.72 8.65
C ASP A 105 -1.74 6.43 7.93
N HIS A 106 -2.29 7.47 8.54
CA HIS A 106 -3.29 8.33 7.90
C HIS A 106 -2.75 9.00 6.62
N SER A 107 -1.48 9.41 6.61
CA SER A 107 -0.83 9.97 5.42
C SER A 107 -0.70 8.92 4.31
N VAL A 108 -0.28 7.71 4.64
CA VAL A 108 -0.22 6.57 3.70
C VAL A 108 -1.61 6.24 3.15
N ALA A 109 -2.64 6.22 4.00
CA ALA A 109 -4.02 5.99 3.58
C ALA A 109 -4.54 7.08 2.62
N ALA A 110 -4.17 8.34 2.86
CA ALA A 110 -4.50 9.45 1.97
C ALA A 110 -3.79 9.35 0.60
N ILE A 111 -2.52 8.98 0.59
CA ILE A 111 -1.76 8.70 -0.65
C ILE A 111 -2.45 7.59 -1.45
N ALA A 112 -2.83 6.49 -0.80
CA ALA A 112 -3.54 5.40 -1.44
C ALA A 112 -4.88 5.83 -2.04
N SER A 113 -5.64 6.66 -1.32
CA SER A 113 -6.91 7.20 -1.83
C SER A 113 -6.72 8.08 -3.07
N GLY A 114 -5.68 8.91 -3.10
CA GLY A 114 -5.31 9.72 -4.26
C GLY A 114 -4.87 8.86 -5.45
N MET A 115 -4.13 7.78 -5.19
CA MET A 115 -3.71 6.80 -6.20
C MET A 115 -4.92 6.09 -6.82
N GLU A 116 -5.88 5.65 -6.00
CA GLU A 116 -7.13 5.03 -6.44
C GLU A 116 -7.94 5.96 -7.35
N ALA A 117 -8.14 7.21 -6.92
CA ALA A 117 -8.88 8.20 -7.71
C ALA A 117 -8.22 8.48 -9.07
N LYS A 118 -6.88 8.62 -9.10
CA LYS A 118 -6.12 8.81 -10.33
C LYS A 118 -6.25 7.60 -11.28
N ALA A 119 -6.16 6.39 -10.75
CA ALA A 119 -6.31 5.17 -11.54
C ALA A 119 -7.72 5.06 -12.15
N GLN A 120 -8.76 5.34 -11.36
CA GLN A 120 -10.15 5.37 -11.84
C GLN A 120 -10.35 6.41 -12.96
N GLN A 121 -9.75 7.59 -12.82
CA GLN A 121 -9.79 8.62 -13.86
C GLN A 121 -9.11 8.14 -15.13
N GLN A 122 -7.97 7.48 -15.06
CA GLN A 122 -7.27 6.92 -16.21
C GLN A 122 -8.10 5.86 -16.92
N ILE A 123 -8.74 4.95 -16.18
CA ILE A 123 -9.65 3.93 -16.73
C ILE A 123 -10.81 4.60 -17.49
N ALA A 124 -11.43 5.62 -16.90
CA ALA A 124 -12.51 6.34 -17.53
C ALA A 124 -12.08 7.04 -18.84
N MET A 125 -10.88 7.64 -18.85
CA MET A 125 -10.33 8.29 -20.06
C MET A 125 -10.05 7.26 -21.15
N GLN A 126 -9.40 6.14 -20.83
CA GLN A 126 -9.14 5.05 -21.78
C GLN A 126 -10.44 4.49 -22.39
N ALA A 127 -11.48 4.34 -21.57
CA ALA A 127 -12.79 3.90 -22.06
C ALA A 127 -13.43 4.90 -23.03
N LEU A 128 -13.29 6.20 -22.79
CA LEU A 128 -13.77 7.24 -23.72
C LEU A 128 -12.99 7.24 -25.04
N GLU A 129 -11.67 7.11 -24.97
CA GLU A 129 -10.79 7.03 -26.16
C GLU A 129 -11.12 5.79 -26.99
N ALA A 130 -11.27 4.63 -26.36
CA ALA A 130 -11.67 3.40 -27.05
C ALA A 130 -13.03 3.51 -27.75
N ARG A 131 -14.01 4.14 -27.09
CA ARG A 131 -15.33 4.41 -27.70
C ARG A 131 -15.24 5.38 -28.88
N ALA A 132 -14.40 6.41 -28.80
CA ALA A 132 -14.20 7.38 -29.87
C ALA A 132 -13.53 6.70 -31.07
N ALA A 133 -12.51 5.87 -30.85
CA ALA A 133 -11.84 5.08 -31.89
C ALA A 133 -12.81 4.14 -32.60
N ALA A 134 -13.58 3.35 -31.84
CA ALA A 134 -14.57 2.42 -32.40
C ALA A 134 -15.64 3.15 -33.24
N ARG A 135 -16.09 4.34 -32.80
CA ARG A 135 -17.04 5.16 -33.57
C ARG A 135 -16.44 5.69 -34.87
N SER A 136 -15.16 6.07 -34.84
CA SER A 136 -14.43 6.52 -36.03
C SER A 136 -14.29 5.41 -37.05
N GLU A 137 -13.92 4.20 -36.63
CA GLU A 137 -13.85 3.02 -37.49
C GLU A 137 -15.23 2.68 -38.10
N ALA A 138 -16.28 2.64 -37.31
CA ALA A 138 -17.62 2.38 -37.80
C ALA A 138 -18.06 3.40 -38.86
N ASN A 139 -17.76 4.69 -38.65
CA ASN A 139 -18.06 5.73 -39.64
C ASN A 139 -17.26 5.55 -40.95
N LEU A 140 -16.00 5.07 -40.84
CA LEU A 140 -15.16 4.77 -42.01
C LEU A 140 -15.76 3.61 -42.81
N TYR A 141 -16.13 2.51 -42.15
CA TYR A 141 -16.80 1.39 -42.79
C TYR A 141 -18.10 1.77 -43.50
N GLN A 142 -18.93 2.62 -42.90
CA GLN A 142 -20.14 3.12 -43.52
C GLN A 142 -19.87 3.96 -44.78
N LYS A 143 -18.83 4.79 -44.76
CA LYS A 143 -18.44 5.59 -45.95
C LYS A 143 -17.92 4.69 -47.08
N VAL A 144 -17.10 3.68 -46.77
CA VAL A 144 -16.61 2.72 -47.79
C VAL A 144 -17.74 1.92 -48.40
N ALA A 145 -18.68 1.43 -47.57
CA ALA A 145 -19.86 0.70 -48.06
C ALA A 145 -20.79 1.56 -48.97
N GLN A 146 -20.87 2.86 -48.75
CA GLN A 146 -21.59 3.78 -49.64
C GLN A 146 -20.87 4.02 -50.97
N TYR A 147 -19.55 3.91 -50.99
CA TYR A 147 -18.74 4.10 -52.21
C TYR A 147 -18.76 2.86 -53.12
N ASP A 148 -18.86 1.64 -52.53
CA ASP A 148 -18.90 0.37 -53.27
C ASP A 148 -20.30 0.08 -53.87
N GLY A 149 -21.34 0.74 -53.41
CA GLY A 149 -22.73 0.67 -53.97
C GLY A 149 -22.99 1.46 -55.24
N GLY A 150 -21.99 2.22 -55.72
CA GLY A 150 -22.12 3.13 -56.90
C GLY A 150 -21.34 2.75 -58.13
N SER A 151 -20.90 1.51 -58.30
CA SER A 151 -20.29 1.07 -59.55
C SER A 151 -21.35 0.78 -60.61
N ASP A 152 -21.92 1.82 -61.16
CA ASP A 152 -22.46 1.81 -62.53
C ASP A 152 -21.24 1.71 -63.49
N LEU A 153 -20.74 0.52 -63.69
CA LEU A 153 -19.79 0.26 -64.80
C LEU A 153 -20.62 0.35 -66.09
N PRO A 154 -20.31 1.32 -67.01
CA PRO A 154 -20.95 1.32 -68.31
C PRO A 154 -20.56 0.00 -69.01
N ALA A 155 -21.54 -0.75 -69.41
CA ALA A 155 -21.36 -1.95 -70.22
C ALA A 155 -20.55 -1.54 -71.46
N ALA A 156 -19.27 -2.01 -71.51
CA ALA A 156 -18.49 -1.93 -72.72
C ALA A 156 -19.16 -2.80 -73.78
N SER A 157 -19.82 -2.16 -74.74
CA SER A 157 -20.26 -2.82 -75.94
C SER A 157 -19.07 -3.27 -76.75
N VAL A 158 -18.82 -4.58 -76.78
CA VAL A 158 -17.89 -5.22 -77.69
C VAL A 158 -18.51 -5.14 -79.07
N ASN A 159 -18.08 -4.17 -79.88
CA ASN A 159 -18.41 -4.17 -81.29
C ASN A 159 -17.59 -5.25 -82.00
N ASP A 160 -18.31 -6.18 -82.53
CA ASP A 160 -17.92 -7.22 -83.49
C ASP A 160 -17.33 -6.57 -84.75
N PHE A 161 -16.08 -6.92 -85.11
CA PHE A 161 -15.55 -6.64 -86.44
C PHE A 161 -15.48 -7.95 -87.21
N ALA A 162 -16.37 -8.02 -88.22
CA ALA A 162 -16.27 -8.96 -89.34
C ALA A 162 -15.19 -8.59 -90.30
#